data_6695aa5bfe5a893d144db27d254c4dc6
#
_entry.id   6695aa5bfe5a893d144db27d254c4dc6
#
_cell.length_a   1.000
_cell.length_b   1.000
_cell.length_c   1.000
_cell.angle_alpha   90.00
_cell.angle_beta   90.00
_cell.angle_gamma   90.00
#
_symmetry.space_group_name_H-M   'P 1'
#
loop_
_entity.id
_entity.type
_entity.pdbx_description
1 polymer ?
#
loop_
_entity_poly.entity_id
_entity_poly.type
_entity_poly.pdbx_seq_one_letter_code
_entity_poly.pdbx_strand_id
1 'polypeptide(L)'
;YGAEMLVEISRMLATRGDWSADGTKYGYYCVMGPDEFQMMVNHNCYTNFMGKFTFVYTLRVLNEHEGLAEKFHVTKEEQEDWKKKAEAMLLPYDENRQIFEQHDGFFKLPHVDVDAIPMEEFPLYHHWSYDRIYRNDMIKQPDVLMFMLLFNHAFTKEQLLANY
;
A
#
# COMPACT_ATOMS: atom_id res chain seq x y z
N TYR A 1 -17.22 16.38 10.54
CA TYR A 1 -17.01 14.92 10.56
C TYR A 1 -15.77 14.51 9.75
N GLY A 2 -15.64 14.90 8.45
CA GLY A 2 -14.58 14.41 7.59
C GLY A 2 -13.16 14.72 8.09
N ALA A 3 -12.89 15.92 8.55
CA ALA A 3 -11.57 16.32 9.04
C ALA A 3 -11.18 15.56 10.33
N GLU A 4 -12.12 15.36 11.24
CA GLU A 4 -11.92 14.56 12.46
C GLU A 4 -11.55 13.11 12.11
N MET A 5 -12.30 12.52 11.19
CA MET A 5 -12.05 11.16 10.72
C MET A 5 -10.66 11.02 10.06
N LEU A 6 -10.24 12.01 9.25
CA LEU A 6 -8.90 12.03 8.65
C LEU A 6 -7.80 12.09 9.71
N VAL A 7 -7.96 12.93 10.73
CA VAL A 7 -7.00 13.03 11.85
C VAL A 7 -6.87 11.70 12.59
N GLU A 8 -7.99 11.09 12.97
CA GLU A 8 -7.96 9.81 13.71
C GLU A 8 -7.42 8.64 12.88
N ILE A 9 -7.74 8.60 11.57
CA ILE A 9 -7.14 7.61 10.66
C ILE A 9 -5.63 7.84 10.56
N SER A 10 -5.15 9.09 10.46
CA SER A 10 -3.72 9.39 10.42
C SER A 10 -3.01 8.96 11.71
N ARG A 11 -3.63 9.22 12.87
CA ARG A 11 -3.12 8.75 14.17
C ARG A 11 -2.98 7.23 14.21
N MET A 12 -4.04 6.52 13.81
CA MET A 12 -4.02 5.05 13.74
C MET A 12 -2.93 4.55 12.79
N LEU A 13 -2.85 5.07 11.57
CA LEU A 13 -1.86 4.67 10.58
C LEU A 13 -0.42 4.99 11.03
N ALA A 14 -0.21 6.10 11.74
CA ALA A 14 1.09 6.46 12.29
C ALA A 14 1.58 5.52 13.38
N THR A 15 0.68 4.80 14.07
CA THR A 15 1.02 3.80 15.08
C THR A 15 1.09 2.37 14.53
N ARG A 16 0.47 2.11 13.36
CA ARG A 16 0.41 0.76 12.77
C ARG A 16 1.67 0.42 11.97
N GLY A 17 2.29 1.41 11.36
CA GLY A 17 3.53 1.24 10.59
C GLY A 17 4.79 1.32 11.46
N ASP A 18 5.92 1.01 10.86
CA ASP A 18 7.22 1.10 11.54
C ASP A 18 8.31 1.54 10.56
N TRP A 19 9.43 1.95 11.12
CA TRP A 19 10.63 2.33 10.37
C TRP A 19 11.46 1.08 10.02
N SER A 20 12.15 1.14 8.88
CA SER A 20 13.18 0.17 8.55
C SER A 20 14.31 0.19 9.60
N ALA A 21 15.07 -0.90 9.71
CA ALA A 21 16.14 -1.03 10.69
C ALA A 21 17.20 0.08 10.63
N ASP A 22 17.42 0.67 9.47
CA ASP A 22 18.30 1.82 9.26
C ASP A 22 17.63 3.19 9.47
N GLY A 23 16.32 3.20 9.76
CA GLY A 23 15.54 4.41 10.00
C GLY A 23 15.27 5.27 8.76
N THR A 24 15.54 4.76 7.55
CA THR A 24 15.43 5.57 6.31
C THR A 24 14.09 5.44 5.61
N LYS A 25 13.38 4.32 5.80
CA LYS A 25 12.09 4.02 5.17
C LYS A 25 11.03 3.75 6.22
N TYR A 26 9.81 4.12 5.92
CA TYR A 26 8.64 3.84 6.73
C TYR A 26 7.65 2.99 5.93
N GLY A 27 6.88 2.13 6.58
CA GLY A 27 5.86 1.34 5.91
C GLY A 27 5.15 0.36 6.82
N TYR A 28 4.28 -0.45 6.23
CA TYR A 28 3.45 -1.39 6.97
C TYR A 28 3.97 -2.82 6.78
N TYR A 29 4.11 -3.51 7.91
CA TYR A 29 4.58 -4.89 8.00
C TYR A 29 3.45 -5.82 8.38
N CYS A 30 3.52 -7.08 7.93
CA CYS A 30 2.54 -8.11 8.23
C CYS A 30 1.11 -7.64 7.93
N VAL A 31 0.90 -7.14 6.72
CA VAL A 31 -0.40 -6.67 6.23
C VAL A 31 -0.89 -7.53 5.08
N MET A 32 -2.19 -7.49 4.84
CA MET A 32 -2.81 -7.97 3.62
C MET A 32 -3.36 -6.75 2.88
N GLY A 33 -3.04 -6.63 1.61
CA GLY A 33 -3.67 -5.66 0.72
C GLY A 33 -5.07 -6.13 0.29
N PRO A 34 -5.65 -5.52 -0.74
CA PRO A 34 -6.85 -6.02 -1.38
C PRO A 34 -6.71 -7.46 -1.89
N ASP A 35 -5.50 -7.86 -2.30
CA ASP A 35 -5.23 -9.21 -2.76
C ASP A 35 -5.18 -10.22 -1.61
N GLU A 36 -6.19 -11.07 -1.54
CA GLU A 36 -6.32 -12.11 -0.52
C GLU A 36 -5.37 -13.31 -0.76
N PHE A 37 -4.70 -13.38 -1.92
CA PHE A 37 -3.68 -14.41 -2.20
C PHE A 37 -2.30 -14.05 -1.67
N GLN A 38 -2.12 -12.85 -1.12
CA GLN A 38 -0.86 -12.36 -0.57
C GLN A 38 -1.06 -11.84 0.85
N MET A 39 -1.15 -12.76 1.81
CA MET A 39 -1.33 -12.43 3.23
C MET A 39 0.00 -12.24 3.96
N MET A 40 -0.01 -11.42 5.01
CA MET A 40 1.11 -11.19 5.92
C MET A 40 2.40 -10.77 5.19
N VAL A 41 2.24 -9.91 4.20
CA VAL A 41 3.35 -9.36 3.42
C VAL A 41 3.87 -8.05 4.04
N ASN A 42 5.09 -7.69 3.68
CA ASN A 42 5.68 -6.41 4.07
C ASN A 42 5.58 -5.44 2.90
N HIS A 43 5.31 -4.18 3.23
CA HIS A 43 5.29 -3.09 2.24
C HIS A 43 4.36 -3.36 1.05
N ASN A 44 3.14 -3.86 1.33
CA ASN A 44 2.13 -3.94 0.29
C ASN A 44 1.93 -2.57 -0.36
N CYS A 45 2.07 -2.50 -1.69
CA CYS A 45 2.10 -1.24 -2.43
C CYS A 45 0.81 -0.43 -2.26
N TYR A 46 -0.36 -1.09 -2.30
CA TYR A 46 -1.65 -0.42 -2.08
C TYR A 46 -1.76 0.14 -0.67
N THR A 47 -1.45 -0.67 0.36
CA THR A 47 -1.55 -0.27 1.76
C THR A 47 -0.61 0.90 2.06
N ASN A 48 0.65 0.82 1.61
CA ASN A 48 1.62 1.90 1.80
C ASN A 48 1.21 3.16 1.05
N PHE A 49 0.74 3.04 -0.21
CA PHE A 49 0.26 4.19 -0.97
C PHE A 49 -0.92 4.89 -0.29
N MET A 50 -1.89 4.12 0.20
CA MET A 50 -3.05 4.67 0.93
C MET A 50 -2.64 5.34 2.24
N GLY A 51 -1.66 4.78 2.96
CA GLY A 51 -1.09 5.42 4.15
C GLY A 51 -0.42 6.75 3.84
N LYS A 52 0.44 6.77 2.82
CA LYS A 52 1.06 8.01 2.32
C LYS A 52 0.03 9.04 1.92
N PHE A 53 -0.94 8.66 1.11
CA PHE A 53 -2.02 9.54 0.67
C PHE A 53 -2.79 10.12 1.86
N THR A 54 -3.12 9.30 2.85
CA THR A 54 -3.88 9.74 4.03
C THR A 54 -3.11 10.82 4.79
N PHE A 55 -1.82 10.63 5.07
CA PHE A 55 -1.01 11.66 5.74
C PHE A 55 -0.95 12.96 4.93
N VAL A 56 -0.63 12.88 3.65
CA VAL A 56 -0.53 14.06 2.77
C VAL A 56 -1.87 14.80 2.69
N TYR A 57 -2.97 14.06 2.53
CA TYR A 57 -4.30 14.65 2.41
C TYR A 57 -4.76 15.30 3.73
N THR A 58 -4.51 14.64 4.87
CA THR A 58 -4.82 15.20 6.19
C THR A 58 -4.05 16.49 6.44
N LEU A 59 -2.75 16.52 6.18
CA LEU A 59 -1.92 17.70 6.31
C LEU A 59 -2.42 18.85 5.41
N ARG A 60 -2.82 18.54 4.17
CA ARG A 60 -3.41 19.51 3.25
C ARG A 60 -4.69 20.10 3.83
N VAL A 61 -5.62 19.27 4.30
CA VAL A 61 -6.90 19.73 4.87
C VAL A 61 -6.68 20.62 6.11
N LEU A 62 -5.73 20.24 6.99
CA LEU A 62 -5.40 21.04 8.16
C LEU A 62 -4.79 22.41 7.79
N ASN A 63 -4.02 22.46 6.71
CA ASN A 63 -3.39 23.69 6.23
C ASN A 63 -4.39 24.62 5.48
N GLU A 64 -5.33 24.05 4.72
CA GLU A 64 -6.33 24.81 3.97
C GLU A 64 -7.46 25.37 4.85
N HIS A 65 -7.64 24.85 6.06
CA HIS A 65 -8.74 25.22 6.96
C HIS A 65 -8.22 25.62 8.34
N GLU A 66 -8.07 26.93 8.56
CA GLU A 66 -7.62 27.47 9.84
C GLU A 66 -8.46 26.98 11.03
N GLY A 67 -7.80 26.72 12.16
CA GLY A 67 -8.43 26.30 13.40
C GLY A 67 -8.78 24.80 13.49
N LEU A 68 -8.67 24.02 12.41
CA LEU A 68 -8.93 22.57 12.49
C LEU A 68 -7.89 21.84 13.34
N ALA A 69 -6.62 22.18 13.20
CA ALA A 69 -5.56 21.56 14.02
C ALA A 69 -5.78 21.81 15.50
N GLU A 70 -6.12 23.06 15.89
CA GLU A 70 -6.47 23.40 17.27
C GLU A 70 -7.72 22.66 17.75
N LYS A 71 -8.77 22.67 16.93
CA LYS A 71 -10.06 22.01 17.24
C LYS A 71 -9.91 20.51 17.53
N PHE A 72 -9.03 19.82 16.80
CA PHE A 72 -8.79 18.38 16.97
C PHE A 72 -7.51 18.08 17.75
N HIS A 73 -6.93 19.10 18.40
CA HIS A 73 -5.74 18.98 19.23
C HIS A 73 -4.56 18.31 18.50
N VAL A 74 -4.38 18.62 17.19
CA VAL A 74 -3.27 18.12 16.39
C VAL A 74 -2.08 19.03 16.61
N THR A 75 -1.01 18.48 17.18
CA THR A 75 0.20 19.25 17.47
C THR A 75 1.07 19.45 16.23
N LYS A 76 2.03 20.35 16.30
CA LYS A 76 3.03 20.53 15.22
C LYS A 76 3.91 19.28 15.09
N GLU A 77 4.24 18.66 16.20
CA GLU A 77 5.03 17.42 16.24
C GLU A 77 4.32 16.27 15.54
N GLU A 78 2.99 16.12 15.73
CA GLU A 78 2.20 15.13 14.98
C GLU A 78 2.22 15.42 13.48
N GLN A 79 2.05 16.68 13.07
CA GLN A 79 2.07 17.05 11.66
C GLN A 79 3.43 16.78 11.01
N GLU A 80 4.53 17.10 11.69
CA GLU A 80 5.88 16.81 11.21
C GLU A 80 6.16 15.30 11.18
N ASP A 81 5.67 14.54 12.13
CA ASP A 81 5.77 13.06 12.12
C ASP A 81 5.04 12.45 10.92
N TRP A 82 3.80 12.88 10.65
CA TRP A 82 3.04 12.40 9.48
C TRP A 82 3.71 12.79 8.16
N LYS A 83 4.25 14.00 8.06
CA LYS A 83 5.00 14.47 6.90
C LYS A 83 6.24 13.60 6.66
N LYS A 84 7.06 13.40 7.71
CA LYS A 84 8.26 12.57 7.66
C LYS A 84 7.92 11.11 7.25
N LYS A 85 6.86 10.53 7.80
CA LYS A 85 6.40 9.19 7.44
C LYS A 85 5.91 9.12 5.99
N ALA A 86 5.19 10.12 5.51
CA ALA A 86 4.73 10.20 4.12
C ALA A 86 5.90 10.31 3.13
N GLU A 87 6.92 11.11 3.44
CA GLU A 87 8.11 11.29 2.62
C GLU A 87 8.97 10.01 2.56
N ALA A 88 9.08 9.32 3.69
CA ALA A 88 9.85 8.08 3.82
C ALA A 88 9.08 6.81 3.40
N MET A 89 7.78 6.92 3.06
CA MET A 89 6.94 5.75 2.76
C MET A 89 7.51 4.93 1.63
N LEU A 90 7.82 3.67 1.92
CA LEU A 90 8.37 2.73 0.96
C LEU A 90 7.27 2.27 -0.02
N LEU A 91 7.46 2.56 -1.28
CA LEU A 91 6.66 1.99 -2.37
C LEU A 91 7.61 1.12 -3.19
N PRO A 92 7.45 -0.22 -3.16
CA PRO A 92 8.30 -1.10 -3.94
C PRO A 92 8.12 -0.81 -5.43
N TYR A 93 9.20 -0.41 -6.12
CA TYR A 93 9.18 0.04 -7.50
C TYR A 93 10.46 -0.34 -8.24
N ASP A 94 10.31 -0.94 -9.41
CA ASP A 94 11.42 -1.24 -10.33
C ASP A 94 11.58 -0.10 -11.33
N GLU A 95 12.60 0.72 -11.14
CA GLU A 95 12.90 1.89 -11.98
C GLU A 95 13.20 1.52 -13.43
N ASN A 96 13.80 0.35 -13.68
CA ASN A 96 14.17 -0.08 -15.04
C ASN A 96 12.94 -0.53 -15.83
N ARG A 97 12.01 -1.20 -15.17
CA ARG A 97 10.79 -1.72 -15.78
C ARG A 97 9.63 -0.73 -15.68
N GLN A 98 9.76 0.32 -14.88
CA GLN A 98 8.71 1.29 -14.58
C GLN A 98 7.45 0.65 -13.96
N ILE A 99 7.61 -0.41 -13.17
CA ILE A 99 6.50 -1.13 -12.55
C ILE A 99 6.60 -1.17 -11.03
N PHE A 100 5.45 -1.14 -10.38
CA PHE A 100 5.35 -1.36 -8.94
C PHE A 100 5.39 -2.86 -8.64
N GLU A 101 6.14 -3.22 -7.62
CA GLU A 101 6.08 -4.53 -7.01
C GLU A 101 4.89 -4.58 -6.05
N GLN A 102 4.06 -5.62 -6.10
CA GLN A 102 2.85 -5.68 -5.29
C GLN A 102 3.12 -5.61 -3.78
N HIS A 103 4.22 -6.22 -3.34
CA HIS A 103 4.79 -6.12 -2.00
C HIS A 103 6.28 -6.44 -2.06
N ASP A 104 7.01 -6.18 -1.00
CA ASP A 104 8.44 -6.49 -0.95
C ASP A 104 8.71 -7.96 -1.22
N GLY A 105 9.50 -8.24 -2.25
CA GLY A 105 9.87 -9.59 -2.67
C GLY A 105 8.89 -10.29 -3.62
N PHE A 106 7.81 -9.67 -4.04
CA PHE A 106 6.81 -10.30 -4.94
C PHE A 106 7.46 -10.79 -6.26
N PHE A 107 8.33 -10.01 -6.87
CA PHE A 107 9.02 -10.39 -8.12
C PHE A 107 10.04 -11.54 -7.97
N LYS A 108 10.30 -11.97 -6.75
CA LYS A 108 11.17 -13.12 -6.45
C LYS A 108 10.39 -14.40 -6.18
N LEU A 109 9.06 -14.33 -6.16
CA LEU A 109 8.21 -15.50 -5.96
C LEU A 109 8.25 -16.42 -7.19
N PRO A 110 8.13 -17.74 -7.01
CA PRO A 110 7.98 -18.66 -8.11
C PRO A 110 6.75 -18.34 -8.97
N HIS A 111 6.92 -18.37 -10.28
CA HIS A 111 5.81 -18.20 -11.22
C HIS A 111 4.97 -19.47 -11.32
N VAL A 112 3.65 -19.31 -11.38
CA VAL A 112 2.69 -20.37 -11.64
C VAL A 112 2.08 -20.18 -13.03
N ASP A 113 2.28 -21.19 -13.87
CA ASP A 113 1.55 -21.28 -15.13
C ASP A 113 0.09 -21.69 -14.83
N VAL A 114 -0.79 -20.71 -14.85
CA VAL A 114 -2.22 -20.91 -14.54
C VAL A 114 -2.90 -21.84 -15.55
N ASP A 115 -2.46 -21.80 -16.81
CA ASP A 115 -3.01 -22.63 -17.89
C ASP A 115 -2.66 -24.13 -17.72
N ALA A 116 -1.60 -24.41 -16.97
CA ALA A 116 -1.20 -25.79 -16.64
C ALA A 116 -1.97 -26.38 -15.45
N ILE A 117 -2.78 -25.58 -14.74
CA ILE A 117 -3.56 -26.06 -13.58
C ILE A 117 -4.81 -26.79 -14.08
N PRO A 118 -5.05 -28.05 -13.64
CA PRO A 118 -6.28 -28.76 -13.98
C PRO A 118 -7.54 -27.99 -13.60
N MET A 119 -8.54 -27.97 -14.48
CA MET A 119 -9.77 -27.21 -14.28
C MET A 119 -10.54 -27.64 -13.01
N GLU A 120 -10.42 -28.89 -12.60
CA GLU A 120 -11.02 -29.43 -11.38
C GLU A 120 -10.40 -28.88 -10.09
N GLU A 121 -9.22 -28.24 -10.15
CA GLU A 121 -8.62 -27.55 -9.01
C GLU A 121 -9.17 -26.13 -8.79
N PHE A 122 -9.99 -25.64 -9.70
CA PHE A 122 -10.65 -24.32 -9.52
C PHE A 122 -12.00 -24.45 -8.80
N PRO A 123 -12.32 -23.49 -7.92
CA PRO A 123 -11.50 -22.34 -7.51
C PRO A 123 -10.37 -22.75 -6.55
N LEU A 124 -9.16 -22.26 -6.80
CA LEU A 124 -7.93 -22.72 -6.13
C LEU A 124 -8.01 -22.68 -4.60
N TYR A 125 -8.66 -21.68 -4.02
CA TYR A 125 -8.82 -21.53 -2.56
C TYR A 125 -9.70 -22.62 -1.90
N HIS A 126 -10.37 -23.47 -2.68
CA HIS A 126 -11.05 -24.66 -2.18
C HIS A 126 -10.18 -25.92 -2.20
N HIS A 127 -9.14 -25.94 -3.04
CA HIS A 127 -8.34 -27.13 -3.33
C HIS A 127 -6.89 -27.00 -2.90
N TRP A 128 -6.35 -25.75 -2.88
CA TRP A 128 -4.98 -25.47 -2.46
C TRP A 128 -4.94 -24.94 -1.03
N SER A 129 -3.90 -25.31 -0.28
CA SER A 129 -3.63 -24.66 1.00
C SER A 129 -3.23 -23.22 0.76
N TYR A 130 -3.52 -22.36 1.72
CA TYR A 130 -3.07 -20.96 1.69
C TYR A 130 -1.55 -20.84 1.56
N ASP A 131 -0.80 -21.69 2.25
CA ASP A 131 0.65 -21.77 2.15
C ASP A 131 1.12 -22.01 0.70
N ARG A 132 0.46 -22.90 -0.04
CA ARG A 132 0.76 -23.13 -1.46
C ARG A 132 0.47 -21.91 -2.31
N ILE A 133 -0.63 -21.20 -2.06
CA ILE A 133 -1.02 -20.00 -2.79
C ILE A 133 -0.02 -18.87 -2.53
N TYR A 134 0.30 -18.59 -1.26
CA TYR A 134 1.14 -17.46 -0.86
C TYR A 134 2.60 -17.55 -1.29
N ARG A 135 3.09 -18.73 -1.61
CA ARG A 135 4.47 -18.91 -2.07
C ARG A 135 4.70 -18.61 -3.54
N ASN A 136 3.67 -18.21 -4.27
CA ASN A 136 3.72 -17.96 -5.69
C ASN A 136 3.29 -16.54 -6.03
N ASP A 137 3.58 -16.11 -7.25
CA ASP A 137 3.24 -14.78 -7.78
C ASP A 137 1.79 -14.65 -8.26
N MET A 138 0.90 -15.49 -7.73
CA MET A 138 -0.51 -15.48 -8.07
C MET A 138 -1.23 -14.28 -7.45
N ILE A 139 -2.09 -13.67 -8.24
CA ILE A 139 -2.89 -12.50 -7.87
C ILE A 139 -4.36 -12.85 -8.01
N LYS A 140 -5.15 -12.60 -6.96
CA LYS A 140 -6.62 -12.65 -7.02
C LYS A 140 -7.21 -11.26 -7.26
N GLN A 141 -6.69 -10.25 -6.57
CA GLN A 141 -7.04 -8.85 -6.76
C GLN A 141 -5.79 -8.04 -7.13
N PRO A 142 -5.86 -7.13 -8.13
CA PRO A 142 -4.70 -6.42 -8.65
C PRO A 142 -4.39 -5.16 -7.82
N ASP A 143 -3.71 -5.30 -6.69
CA ASP A 143 -3.42 -4.20 -5.76
C ASP A 143 -2.76 -3.00 -6.44
N VAL A 144 -1.79 -3.24 -7.32
CA VAL A 144 -1.10 -2.17 -8.06
C VAL A 144 -2.09 -1.39 -8.94
N LEU A 145 -2.89 -2.10 -9.73
CA LEU A 145 -3.84 -1.43 -10.62
C LEU A 145 -4.95 -0.72 -9.86
N MET A 146 -5.32 -1.20 -8.68
CA MET A 146 -6.35 -0.56 -7.85
C MET A 146 -5.95 0.84 -7.41
N PHE A 147 -4.75 1.04 -6.83
CA PHE A 147 -4.36 2.39 -6.44
C PHE A 147 -4.03 3.27 -7.66
N MET A 148 -3.49 2.71 -8.73
CA MET A 148 -3.24 3.46 -9.96
C MET A 148 -4.54 3.93 -10.63
N LEU A 149 -5.61 3.14 -10.56
CA LEU A 149 -6.94 3.55 -11.04
C LEU A 149 -7.50 4.71 -10.20
N LEU A 150 -7.44 4.59 -8.87
CA LEU A 150 -7.95 5.61 -7.95
C LEU A 150 -7.20 6.95 -8.06
N PHE A 151 -5.92 6.89 -8.37
CA PHE A 151 -5.03 8.05 -8.44
C PHE A 151 -4.36 8.20 -9.82
N ASN A 152 -5.08 7.89 -10.89
CA ASN A 152 -4.54 7.86 -12.26
C ASN A 152 -3.85 9.16 -12.68
N HIS A 153 -4.31 10.30 -12.14
CA HIS A 153 -3.72 11.62 -12.39
C HIS A 153 -2.31 11.81 -11.78
N ALA A 154 -1.88 10.92 -10.89
CA ALA A 154 -0.55 10.95 -10.28
C ALA A 154 0.51 10.16 -11.08
N PHE A 155 0.11 9.48 -12.17
CA PHE A 155 0.97 8.61 -12.97
C PHE A 155 1.00 9.07 -14.43
N THR A 156 2.12 8.83 -15.09
CA THR A 156 2.21 9.04 -16.55
C THR A 156 1.47 7.92 -17.29
N LYS A 157 1.12 8.18 -18.56
CA LYS A 157 0.50 7.16 -19.41
C LYS A 157 1.41 5.94 -19.60
N GLU A 158 2.71 6.17 -19.70
CA GLU A 158 3.74 5.14 -19.84
C GLU A 158 3.77 4.25 -18.58
N GLN A 159 3.74 4.85 -17.38
CA GLN A 159 3.66 4.10 -16.12
C GLN A 159 2.38 3.28 -16.02
N LEU A 160 1.23 3.87 -16.38
CA LEU A 160 -0.05 3.15 -16.39
C LEU A 160 0.00 1.94 -17.32
N LEU A 161 0.55 2.11 -18.55
CA LEU A 161 0.67 1.02 -19.53
C LEU A 161 1.68 -0.05 -19.10
N ALA A 162 2.78 0.33 -18.47
CA ALA A 162 3.79 -0.63 -18.01
C ALA A 162 3.27 -1.55 -16.89
N ASN A 163 2.33 -1.06 -16.08
CA ASN A 163 1.76 -1.81 -14.95
C ASN A 163 0.49 -2.59 -15.31
N TYR A 164 -0.12 -2.32 -16.46
CA TYR A 164 -1.31 -3.02 -16.96
C TYR A 164 -0.93 -4.36 -17.59
#